data_c0f53f06e3d8123f08f53dd30f86777b
#
_entry.id   c0f53f06e3d8123f08f53dd30f86777b
#
_cell.length_a   1.000
_cell.length_b   1.000
_cell.length_c   1.000
_cell.angle_alpha   90.00
_cell.angle_beta   90.00
_cell.angle_gamma   90.00
#
_symmetry.space_group_name_H-M   'P 1'
#
loop_
_entity.id
_entity.type
_entity.pdbx_description
1 polymer ?
#
loop_
_entity_poly.entity_id
_entity_poly.type
_entity_poly.pdbx_seq_one_letter_code
_entity_poly.pdbx_strand_id
1 'polypeptide(L)'
;MKLNFISKSWRRSLKYLLPILFLIPLFAVLLAGRSPWAIAQSPRQEIRGVWLTINDIDVLKDRAKVRDAVSQLARLNFNTIYPVVWNSGYVIYPSAVAQRMGIQPFVYHGRQGQDLLADLIIEAHRQGLLVIPWFEFGFMTPPTSELALNHPNWITQRRDGSQTWNSAAGEVVSLNPFLPEVQQFITDLVLEIVSQYDVDGIQFDDHMSLPRELGYDRYTIDLYVRETKKNPHPDSQNPEWVRWRANKITAFMERLNKAVKANKPHAIFSVAPASYDFAYKAHLQDWRAWVQKNIVDELIVQIYLSDLQSFLEKINRPEIQEAQQKIPTGVGILTGLRNKPIPMQQVQSQVLAARDRGLGVCFFFYESLWDYAPEPIAERQARFQSLFPIPARRFASHGFAIE
;
A
#
# COMPACT_ATOMS: atom_id res chain seq x y z
N MET A 1 97.07 4.30 3.51
CA MET A 1 97.34 5.61 4.12
C MET A 1 96.04 6.40 4.27
N LYS A 2 95.60 6.60 5.55
CA LYS A 2 94.64 7.52 6.12
C LYS A 2 93.15 7.47 5.63
N LEU A 3 92.41 6.65 6.33
CA LEU A 3 91.05 6.97 6.75
C LEU A 3 91.10 8.09 7.81
N ASN A 4 90.27 9.14 7.65
CA ASN A 4 89.65 9.88 8.74
C ASN A 4 88.81 11.04 8.13
N PHE A 5 87.51 11.04 8.30
CA PHE A 5 86.71 12.13 8.76
C PHE A 5 85.21 11.81 8.55
N ILE A 6 84.63 11.08 9.50
CA ILE A 6 83.15 11.14 9.67
C ILE A 6 82.98 12.11 10.84
N SER A 7 82.39 13.28 10.53
CA SER A 7 82.24 14.38 11.49
C SER A 7 81.22 14.01 12.58
N LYS A 8 81.46 14.51 13.81
CA LYS A 8 80.62 14.36 15.00
C LYS A 8 79.18 14.81 14.82
N SER A 9 78.85 15.49 13.76
CA SER A 9 77.48 15.97 13.46
C SER A 9 76.52 14.88 13.03
N TRP A 10 77.00 13.82 12.37
CA TRP A 10 76.15 12.69 11.90
C TRP A 10 75.63 11.79 13.04
N ARG A 11 76.37 11.72 14.14
CA ARG A 11 75.96 10.92 15.29
C ARG A 11 74.85 11.57 16.13
N ARG A 12 74.64 12.88 16.04
CA ARG A 12 73.54 13.56 16.72
C ARG A 12 72.22 13.44 15.93
N SER A 13 72.28 13.44 14.62
CA SER A 13 71.07 13.30 13.75
C SER A 13 70.47 11.89 13.82
N LEU A 14 71.32 10.84 14.06
CA LEU A 14 70.83 9.47 14.13
C LEU A 14 70.09 9.15 15.40
N LYS A 15 70.30 9.91 16.51
CA LYS A 15 69.60 9.72 17.79
C LYS A 15 68.16 10.24 17.81
N TYR A 16 67.83 11.13 16.87
CA TYR A 16 66.47 11.69 16.77
C TYR A 16 65.65 11.03 15.65
N LEU A 17 66.25 10.26 14.76
CA LEU A 17 65.55 9.53 13.71
C LEU A 17 65.00 8.18 14.17
N LEU A 18 65.61 7.55 15.13
CA LEU A 18 65.16 6.25 15.65
C LEU A 18 63.77 6.29 16.34
N PRO A 19 63.40 7.29 17.16
CA PRO A 19 62.05 7.34 17.76
C PRO A 19 60.96 7.71 16.73
N ILE A 20 61.27 8.41 15.63
CA ILE A 20 60.29 8.77 14.58
C ILE A 20 59.98 7.56 13.72
N LEU A 21 60.91 6.68 13.46
CA LEU A 21 60.69 5.44 12.68
C LEU A 21 59.85 4.39 13.45
N PHE A 22 59.84 4.43 14.78
CA PHE A 22 58.97 3.55 15.60
C PHE A 22 57.55 4.12 15.80
N LEU A 23 57.34 5.42 15.66
CA LEU A 23 56.02 6.05 15.77
C LEU A 23 55.16 5.91 14.49
N ILE A 24 55.79 5.81 13.32
CA ILE A 24 55.09 5.64 12.05
C ILE A 24 54.32 4.31 11.96
N PRO A 25 54.87 3.13 12.33
CA PRO A 25 54.09 1.90 12.32
C PRO A 25 53.03 1.85 13.43
N LEU A 26 53.24 2.52 14.59
CA LEU A 26 52.22 2.58 15.65
C LEU A 26 51.01 3.44 15.25
N PHE A 27 51.23 4.53 14.50
CA PHE A 27 50.16 5.37 13.95
C PHE A 27 49.46 4.67 12.78
N ALA A 28 50.17 3.90 11.95
CA ALA A 28 49.61 3.07 10.89
C ALA A 28 48.75 1.91 11.44
N VAL A 29 49.14 1.30 12.55
CA VAL A 29 48.38 0.25 13.24
C VAL A 29 47.14 0.83 13.92
N LEU A 30 47.18 2.06 14.46
CA LEU A 30 46.03 2.74 15.02
C LEU A 30 45.04 3.24 13.95
N LEU A 31 45.52 3.51 12.74
CA LEU A 31 44.67 3.86 11.56
C LEU A 31 44.16 2.61 10.83
N ALA A 32 44.92 1.50 10.84
CA ALA A 32 44.46 0.24 10.25
C ALA A 32 43.42 -0.51 11.10
N GLY A 33 43.31 -0.18 12.40
CA GLY A 33 42.29 -0.72 13.30
C GLY A 33 40.92 -0.05 13.15
N ARG A 34 40.82 1.05 12.46
CA ARG A 34 39.53 1.63 12.05
C ARG A 34 39.23 1.17 10.62
N SER A 35 38.54 0.05 10.51
CA SER A 35 37.94 -0.38 9.23
C SER A 35 37.24 0.84 8.60
N PRO A 36 37.68 1.35 7.43
CA PRO A 36 37.04 2.51 6.82
C PRO A 36 35.66 2.20 6.21
N TRP A 37 35.12 1.01 6.45
CA TRP A 37 33.96 0.47 5.73
C TRP A 37 32.72 0.20 6.60
N ALA A 38 32.68 0.73 7.80
CA ALA A 38 31.41 0.85 8.50
C ALA A 38 30.84 2.27 8.32
N ILE A 39 30.70 2.72 7.08
CA ILE A 39 29.65 3.67 6.77
C ILE A 39 28.37 2.87 7.03
N ALA A 40 27.78 3.06 8.20
CA ALA A 40 26.45 2.55 8.46
C ALA A 40 25.57 3.13 7.34
N GLN A 41 25.27 2.34 6.32
CA GLN A 41 24.32 2.73 5.29
C GLN A 41 23.04 3.08 6.03
N SER A 42 22.60 4.33 5.91
CA SER A 42 21.30 4.72 6.46
C SER A 42 20.26 3.69 6.00
N PRO A 43 19.43 3.18 6.89
CA PRO A 43 18.42 2.19 6.54
C PRO A 43 17.65 2.67 5.33
N ARG A 44 17.54 1.84 4.29
CA ARG A 44 16.79 2.17 3.09
C ARG A 44 15.36 2.56 3.49
N GLN A 45 14.84 3.63 2.94
CA GLN A 45 13.43 3.97 3.06
C GLN A 45 12.68 3.24 1.94
N GLU A 46 11.78 2.34 2.31
CA GLU A 46 11.12 1.46 1.34
C GLU A 46 9.81 0.90 1.93
N ILE A 47 8.77 0.83 1.13
CA ILE A 47 7.55 0.07 1.44
C ILE A 47 7.86 -1.40 1.18
N ARG A 48 7.62 -2.26 2.18
CA ARG A 48 7.64 -3.73 2.07
C ARG A 48 6.36 -4.25 2.67
N GLY A 49 5.30 -4.15 1.90
CA GLY A 49 3.94 -4.41 2.35
C GLY A 49 3.41 -5.76 1.92
N VAL A 50 2.33 -6.16 2.58
CA VAL A 50 1.51 -7.31 2.18
C VAL A 50 0.05 -7.02 2.47
N TRP A 51 -0.83 -7.38 1.52
CA TRP A 51 -2.27 -7.37 1.75
C TRP A 51 -2.70 -8.66 2.44
N LEU A 52 -3.53 -8.53 3.48
CA LEU A 52 -4.32 -9.62 4.02
C LEU A 52 -5.75 -9.45 3.50
N THR A 53 -6.18 -10.37 2.65
CA THR A 53 -7.48 -10.35 2.00
C THR A 53 -8.51 -11.17 2.79
N ILE A 54 -9.74 -11.22 2.31
CA ILE A 54 -10.76 -12.12 2.88
C ILE A 54 -10.36 -13.61 2.75
N ASN A 55 -9.47 -13.96 1.80
CA ASN A 55 -8.93 -15.31 1.68
C ASN A 55 -8.06 -15.69 2.89
N ASP A 56 -7.46 -14.71 3.55
CA ASP A 56 -6.62 -14.87 4.74
C ASP A 56 -7.44 -14.88 6.05
N ILE A 57 -8.76 -14.97 5.98
CA ILE A 57 -9.65 -14.89 7.15
C ILE A 57 -9.34 -15.99 8.18
N ASP A 58 -8.84 -17.14 7.74
CA ASP A 58 -8.43 -18.23 8.63
C ASP A 58 -7.21 -17.88 9.49
N VAL A 59 -6.40 -16.93 9.04
CA VAL A 59 -5.32 -16.34 9.83
C VAL A 59 -5.91 -15.29 10.76
N LEU A 60 -6.69 -14.33 10.24
CA LEU A 60 -7.22 -13.21 11.00
C LEU A 60 -8.09 -13.61 12.18
N LYS A 61 -8.89 -14.70 12.06
CA LYS A 61 -9.79 -15.17 13.11
C LYS A 61 -9.10 -15.94 14.25
N ASP A 62 -7.80 -16.21 14.16
CA ASP A 62 -7.03 -16.98 15.13
C ASP A 62 -5.83 -16.19 15.64
N ARG A 63 -5.85 -15.75 16.91
CA ARG A 63 -4.78 -14.97 17.52
C ARG A 63 -3.41 -15.63 17.46
N ALA A 64 -3.33 -16.95 17.55
CA ALA A 64 -2.06 -17.65 17.45
C ALA A 64 -1.53 -17.57 16.02
N LYS A 65 -2.37 -17.78 15.02
CA LYS A 65 -2.01 -17.64 13.59
C LYS A 65 -1.65 -16.19 13.24
N VAL A 66 -2.37 -15.19 13.76
CA VAL A 66 -2.02 -13.77 13.60
C VAL A 66 -0.62 -13.51 14.12
N ARG A 67 -0.33 -13.93 15.36
CA ARG A 67 1.00 -13.76 15.96
C ARG A 67 2.09 -14.44 15.13
N ASP A 68 1.85 -15.68 14.67
CA ASP A 68 2.82 -16.43 13.87
C ASP A 68 3.06 -15.76 12.51
N ALA A 69 1.99 -15.33 11.83
CA ALA A 69 2.06 -14.60 10.56
C ALA A 69 2.83 -13.28 10.69
N VAL A 70 2.48 -12.46 11.69
CA VAL A 70 3.17 -11.19 11.95
C VAL A 70 4.64 -11.41 12.29
N SER A 71 4.96 -12.39 13.15
CA SER A 71 6.33 -12.73 13.50
C SER A 71 7.13 -13.22 12.29
N GLN A 72 6.51 -13.97 11.39
CA GLN A 72 7.13 -14.42 10.14
C GLN A 72 7.44 -13.24 9.23
N LEU A 73 6.49 -12.34 9.02
CA LEU A 73 6.66 -11.13 8.20
C LEU A 73 7.78 -10.23 8.77
N ALA A 74 7.79 -10.01 10.08
CA ALA A 74 8.84 -9.23 10.76
C ALA A 74 10.23 -9.82 10.55
N ARG A 75 10.38 -11.16 10.74
CA ARG A 75 11.66 -11.87 10.51
C ARG A 75 12.16 -11.74 9.07
N LEU A 76 11.26 -11.59 8.12
CA LEU A 76 11.56 -11.40 6.69
C LEU A 76 11.71 -9.92 6.30
N ASN A 77 11.75 -9.02 7.30
CA ASN A 77 11.93 -7.58 7.10
C ASN A 77 10.83 -6.91 6.26
N PHE A 78 9.60 -7.43 6.32
CA PHE A 78 8.41 -6.67 5.95
C PHE A 78 8.19 -5.55 6.98
N ASN A 79 7.50 -4.49 6.60
CA ASN A 79 7.29 -3.35 7.48
C ASN A 79 5.85 -2.80 7.49
N THR A 80 4.95 -3.34 6.67
CA THR A 80 3.57 -2.87 6.62
C THR A 80 2.60 -4.00 6.28
N ILE A 81 1.48 -4.04 6.99
CA ILE A 81 0.36 -4.93 6.72
C ILE A 81 -0.85 -4.08 6.32
N TYR A 82 -1.51 -4.46 5.22
CA TYR A 82 -2.75 -3.86 4.73
C TYR A 82 -3.90 -4.87 4.90
N PRO A 83 -4.52 -4.95 6.11
CA PRO A 83 -5.61 -5.88 6.32
C PRO A 83 -6.89 -5.36 5.70
N VAL A 84 -7.64 -6.24 5.03
CA VAL A 84 -8.98 -5.94 4.56
C VAL A 84 -9.89 -5.62 5.75
N VAL A 85 -10.65 -4.53 5.64
CA VAL A 85 -11.65 -4.13 6.65
C VAL A 85 -13.04 -3.94 6.06
N TRP A 86 -13.12 -3.76 4.73
CA TRP A 86 -14.36 -3.57 3.98
C TRP A 86 -14.34 -4.43 2.71
N ASN A 87 -15.21 -5.43 2.66
CA ASN A 87 -15.31 -6.35 1.54
C ASN A 87 -16.75 -6.86 1.38
N SER A 88 -17.23 -7.01 0.16
CA SER A 88 -18.55 -7.59 -0.18
C SER A 88 -19.74 -6.93 0.52
N GLY A 89 -19.64 -5.65 0.91
CA GLY A 89 -20.68 -4.94 1.65
C GLY A 89 -20.68 -5.21 3.16
N TYR A 90 -19.60 -5.81 3.68
CA TYR A 90 -19.42 -6.12 5.11
C TYR A 90 -18.12 -5.55 5.66
N VAL A 91 -18.12 -5.27 6.96
CA VAL A 91 -16.92 -4.88 7.72
C VAL A 91 -16.34 -6.09 8.46
N ILE A 92 -15.03 -6.08 8.70
CA ILE A 92 -14.28 -7.19 9.35
C ILE A 92 -13.81 -6.76 10.76
N TYR A 93 -14.59 -5.89 11.39
CA TYR A 93 -14.40 -5.41 12.75
C TYR A 93 -15.76 -5.07 13.36
N PRO A 94 -15.90 -4.98 14.69
CA PRO A 94 -17.12 -4.49 15.33
C PRO A 94 -17.41 -3.05 14.90
N SER A 95 -18.53 -2.82 14.20
CA SER A 95 -18.87 -1.50 13.63
C SER A 95 -20.28 -1.08 14.03
N ALA A 96 -20.39 0.03 14.76
CA ALA A 96 -21.66 0.65 15.06
C ALA A 96 -22.27 1.33 13.81
N VAL A 97 -21.43 1.79 12.88
CA VAL A 97 -21.86 2.36 11.61
C VAL A 97 -22.56 1.30 10.76
N ALA A 98 -21.92 0.14 10.55
CA ALA A 98 -22.52 -0.97 9.81
C ALA A 98 -23.84 -1.42 10.43
N GLN A 99 -23.87 -1.56 11.74
CA GLN A 99 -25.10 -1.97 12.47
C GLN A 99 -26.25 -0.98 12.24
N ARG A 100 -26.01 0.33 12.29
CA ARG A 100 -27.04 1.35 12.02
C ARG A 100 -27.57 1.29 10.58
N MET A 101 -26.78 0.79 9.63
CA MET A 101 -27.17 0.61 8.22
C MET A 101 -27.84 -0.75 7.97
N GLY A 102 -28.12 -1.54 9.00
CA GLY A 102 -28.73 -2.86 8.88
C GLY A 102 -27.79 -3.89 8.23
N ILE A 103 -26.50 -3.65 8.30
CA ILE A 103 -25.45 -4.58 7.86
C ILE A 103 -25.00 -5.35 9.08
N GLN A 104 -25.05 -6.67 9.02
CA GLN A 104 -24.47 -7.46 10.09
C GLN A 104 -22.93 -7.29 10.07
N PRO A 105 -22.30 -7.06 11.24
CA PRO A 105 -20.85 -7.15 11.31
C PRO A 105 -20.45 -8.55 10.85
N PHE A 106 -19.35 -8.64 10.11
CA PHE A 106 -18.77 -9.92 9.71
C PHE A 106 -18.27 -10.66 10.95
N VAL A 107 -19.22 -11.18 11.74
CA VAL A 107 -18.93 -12.07 12.84
C VAL A 107 -18.92 -13.47 12.27
N TYR A 108 -17.74 -14.04 12.14
CA TYR A 108 -17.62 -15.46 11.84
C TYR A 108 -18.42 -16.25 12.88
N HIS A 109 -19.40 -17.04 12.43
CA HIS A 109 -20.29 -17.82 13.30
C HIS A 109 -19.49 -18.52 14.41
N GLY A 110 -19.81 -18.20 15.67
CA GLY A 110 -19.22 -18.81 16.86
C GLY A 110 -18.13 -18.02 17.58
N ARG A 111 -17.75 -16.81 17.15
CA ARG A 111 -16.75 -15.96 17.82
C ARG A 111 -17.27 -14.55 18.14
N GLN A 112 -18.41 -14.51 18.77
CA GLN A 112 -18.97 -13.26 19.31
C GLN A 112 -17.97 -12.62 20.28
N GLY A 113 -17.67 -11.32 20.08
CA GLY A 113 -16.79 -10.55 20.96
C GLY A 113 -15.31 -10.55 20.57
N GLN A 114 -14.89 -11.16 19.45
CA GLN A 114 -13.54 -11.04 18.94
C GLN A 114 -13.41 -9.85 17.98
N ASP A 115 -12.46 -8.96 18.25
CA ASP A 115 -12.07 -7.86 17.36
C ASP A 115 -10.81 -8.24 16.60
N LEU A 116 -10.99 -8.67 15.34
CA LEU A 116 -9.89 -9.16 14.49
C LEU A 116 -8.90 -8.06 14.16
N LEU A 117 -9.38 -6.83 13.99
CA LEU A 117 -8.54 -5.69 13.69
C LEU A 117 -7.67 -5.28 14.88
N ALA A 118 -8.28 -5.20 16.07
CA ALA A 118 -7.56 -4.89 17.32
C ALA A 118 -6.48 -5.93 17.61
N ASP A 119 -6.78 -7.22 17.46
CA ASP A 119 -5.84 -8.31 17.68
C ASP A 119 -4.63 -8.21 16.73
N LEU A 120 -4.86 -7.93 15.44
CA LEU A 120 -3.81 -7.76 14.45
C LEU A 120 -2.93 -6.54 14.77
N ILE A 121 -3.52 -5.39 15.10
CA ILE A 121 -2.78 -4.15 15.41
C ILE A 121 -1.81 -4.39 16.57
N ILE A 122 -2.30 -5.00 17.67
CA ILE A 122 -1.47 -5.29 18.84
C ILE A 122 -0.26 -6.14 18.49
N GLU A 123 -0.45 -7.23 17.73
CA GLU A 123 0.65 -8.12 17.37
C GLU A 123 1.60 -7.48 16.36
N ALA A 124 1.09 -6.72 15.39
CA ALA A 124 1.90 -6.04 14.39
C ALA A 124 2.80 -4.96 15.02
N HIS A 125 2.24 -4.10 15.87
CA HIS A 125 3.00 -3.04 16.54
C HIS A 125 4.07 -3.59 17.47
N ARG A 126 3.82 -4.72 18.15
CA ARG A 126 4.86 -5.42 18.96
C ARG A 126 6.09 -5.84 18.15
N GLN A 127 5.91 -6.07 16.85
CA GLN A 127 6.97 -6.46 15.93
C GLN A 127 7.49 -5.29 15.07
N GLY A 128 6.99 -4.06 15.30
CA GLY A 128 7.38 -2.87 14.55
C GLY A 128 6.83 -2.78 13.12
N LEU A 129 5.75 -3.50 12.81
CA LEU A 129 5.05 -3.39 11.53
C LEU A 129 3.92 -2.37 11.63
N LEU A 130 3.76 -1.54 10.59
CA LEU A 130 2.61 -0.65 10.46
C LEU A 130 1.36 -1.43 10.02
N VAL A 131 0.20 -0.98 10.50
CA VAL A 131 -1.11 -1.51 10.09
C VAL A 131 -1.93 -0.40 9.44
N ILE A 132 -2.22 -0.59 8.16
CA ILE A 132 -3.00 0.35 7.34
C ILE A 132 -4.24 -0.39 6.81
N PRO A 133 -5.39 -0.31 7.51
CA PRO A 133 -6.63 -0.96 7.09
C PRO A 133 -7.01 -0.63 5.65
N TRP A 134 -7.45 -1.64 4.90
CA TRP A 134 -7.67 -1.56 3.47
C TRP A 134 -9.15 -1.75 3.11
N PHE A 135 -9.71 -0.74 2.44
CA PHE A 135 -11.06 -0.75 1.88
C PHE A 135 -11.04 -1.37 0.48
N GLU A 136 -11.04 -2.70 0.41
CA GLU A 136 -10.90 -3.46 -0.84
C GLU A 136 -12.06 -3.21 -1.80
N PHE A 137 -13.30 -3.26 -1.32
CA PHE A 137 -14.47 -3.13 -2.19
C PHE A 137 -14.90 -1.68 -2.49
N GLY A 138 -14.39 -0.68 -1.77
CA GLY A 138 -14.73 0.72 -2.05
C GLY A 138 -16.23 0.96 -2.16
N PHE A 139 -16.68 1.40 -3.35
CA PHE A 139 -18.11 1.59 -3.69
C PHE A 139 -18.77 0.34 -4.28
N MET A 140 -18.09 -0.79 -4.35
CA MET A 140 -18.62 -2.02 -4.93
C MET A 140 -19.24 -2.93 -3.86
N THR A 141 -20.30 -3.65 -4.20
CA THR A 141 -20.88 -4.69 -3.34
C THR A 141 -21.62 -5.75 -4.19
N PRO A 142 -21.77 -7.01 -3.72
CA PRO A 142 -22.65 -7.96 -4.36
C PRO A 142 -24.09 -7.48 -4.39
N PRO A 143 -24.89 -7.75 -5.45
CA PRO A 143 -26.29 -7.33 -5.53
C PRO A 143 -27.17 -7.97 -4.45
N THR A 144 -26.72 -9.09 -3.88
CA THR A 144 -27.41 -9.83 -2.82
C THR A 144 -26.95 -9.46 -1.41
N SER A 145 -26.01 -8.51 -1.25
CA SER A 145 -25.57 -8.04 0.05
C SER A 145 -26.69 -7.31 0.79
N GLU A 146 -26.70 -7.39 2.13
CA GLU A 146 -27.65 -6.62 2.97
C GLU A 146 -27.60 -5.13 2.63
N LEU A 147 -26.42 -4.59 2.37
CA LEU A 147 -26.24 -3.19 1.98
C LEU A 147 -27.03 -2.85 0.68
N ALA A 148 -26.88 -3.64 -0.37
CA ALA A 148 -27.58 -3.42 -1.63
C ALA A 148 -29.10 -3.61 -1.47
N LEU A 149 -29.53 -4.63 -0.73
CA LEU A 149 -30.94 -4.94 -0.53
C LEU A 149 -31.65 -3.90 0.36
N ASN A 150 -30.98 -3.39 1.38
CA ASN A 150 -31.53 -2.39 2.30
C ASN A 150 -31.51 -0.97 1.71
N HIS A 151 -30.60 -0.69 0.77
CA HIS A 151 -30.39 0.62 0.17
C HIS A 151 -30.40 0.59 -1.37
N PRO A 152 -31.48 0.09 -2.02
CA PRO A 152 -31.54 -0.01 -3.49
C PRO A 152 -31.43 1.35 -4.20
N ASN A 153 -31.82 2.43 -3.52
CA ASN A 153 -31.70 3.80 -4.00
C ASN A 153 -30.25 4.34 -3.99
N TRP A 154 -29.33 3.62 -3.36
CA TRP A 154 -27.90 3.96 -3.40
C TRP A 154 -27.19 3.39 -4.62
N ILE A 155 -27.83 2.46 -5.35
CA ILE A 155 -27.22 1.77 -6.48
C ILE A 155 -27.35 2.64 -7.74
N THR A 156 -26.23 2.89 -8.39
CA THR A 156 -26.20 3.58 -9.68
C THR A 156 -26.44 2.61 -10.83
N GLN A 157 -26.67 3.14 -12.04
CA GLN A 157 -27.06 2.34 -13.20
C GLN A 157 -26.41 2.84 -14.50
N ARG A 158 -26.42 1.97 -15.49
CA ARG A 158 -26.13 2.33 -16.88
C ARG A 158 -27.31 3.10 -17.50
N ARG A 159 -27.08 3.58 -18.71
CA ARG A 159 -28.08 4.31 -19.47
C ARG A 159 -29.34 3.47 -19.82
N ASP A 160 -29.19 2.16 -19.99
CA ASP A 160 -30.29 1.22 -20.24
C ASP A 160 -31.04 0.78 -18.96
N GLY A 161 -30.62 1.29 -17.79
CA GLY A 161 -31.20 0.96 -16.49
C GLY A 161 -30.54 -0.25 -15.81
N SER A 162 -29.63 -0.98 -16.45
CA SER A 162 -28.94 -2.10 -15.84
C SER A 162 -27.95 -1.62 -14.77
N GLN A 163 -27.87 -2.36 -13.65
CA GLN A 163 -27.08 -1.99 -12.47
C GLN A 163 -25.89 -2.91 -12.21
N THR A 164 -25.99 -4.18 -12.63
CA THR A 164 -24.95 -5.18 -12.34
C THR A 164 -23.83 -5.16 -13.37
N TRP A 165 -22.64 -5.54 -12.94
CA TRP A 165 -21.47 -5.76 -13.79
C TRP A 165 -20.57 -6.85 -13.22
N ASN A 166 -19.72 -7.45 -14.06
CA ASN A 166 -18.81 -8.51 -13.66
C ASN A 166 -17.45 -7.93 -13.26
N SER A 167 -17.05 -8.18 -12.03
CA SER A 167 -15.71 -7.90 -11.51
C SER A 167 -14.91 -9.20 -11.36
N ALA A 168 -13.66 -9.11 -10.91
CA ALA A 168 -12.87 -10.28 -10.51
C ALA A 168 -13.51 -11.04 -9.33
N ALA A 169 -14.32 -10.36 -8.51
CA ALA A 169 -15.04 -10.95 -7.38
C ALA A 169 -16.43 -11.53 -7.75
N GLY A 170 -16.78 -11.55 -9.04
CA GLY A 170 -18.08 -11.99 -9.53
C GLY A 170 -19.03 -10.83 -9.89
N GLU A 171 -20.34 -11.11 -9.92
CA GLU A 171 -21.35 -10.10 -10.21
C GLU A 171 -21.51 -9.12 -9.04
N VAL A 172 -21.47 -7.83 -9.36
CA VAL A 172 -21.54 -6.75 -8.38
C VAL A 172 -22.39 -5.59 -8.87
N VAL A 173 -22.81 -4.73 -7.94
CA VAL A 173 -23.38 -3.41 -8.18
C VAL A 173 -22.46 -2.34 -7.60
N SER A 174 -22.66 -1.09 -8.03
CA SER A 174 -21.90 0.05 -7.50
C SER A 174 -22.82 0.99 -6.73
N LEU A 175 -22.43 1.30 -5.50
CA LEU A 175 -22.99 2.42 -4.75
C LEU A 175 -22.66 3.70 -5.51
N ASN A 176 -23.61 4.62 -5.60
CA ASN A 176 -23.42 5.88 -6.30
C ASN A 176 -22.48 6.82 -5.52
N PRO A 177 -21.24 7.05 -5.96
CA PRO A 177 -20.27 7.88 -5.23
C PRO A 177 -20.63 9.37 -5.23
N PHE A 178 -21.70 9.76 -5.92
CA PHE A 178 -22.17 11.15 -6.00
C PHE A 178 -23.29 11.45 -5.00
N LEU A 179 -23.93 10.41 -4.42
CA LEU A 179 -24.93 10.56 -3.37
C LEU A 179 -24.29 10.97 -2.04
N PRO A 180 -24.79 12.04 -1.39
CA PRO A 180 -24.28 12.47 -0.09
C PRO A 180 -24.35 11.37 0.98
N GLU A 181 -25.41 10.55 0.97
CA GLU A 181 -25.63 9.48 1.92
C GLU A 181 -24.59 8.36 1.79
N VAL A 182 -24.21 8.00 0.55
CA VAL A 182 -23.15 7.04 0.27
C VAL A 182 -21.79 7.58 0.70
N GLN A 183 -21.51 8.86 0.40
CA GLN A 183 -20.28 9.51 0.82
C GLN A 183 -20.19 9.59 2.35
N GLN A 184 -21.29 9.92 3.03
CA GLN A 184 -21.34 9.96 4.49
C GLN A 184 -21.13 8.58 5.11
N PHE A 185 -21.79 7.56 4.57
CA PHE A 185 -21.62 6.17 5.04
C PHE A 185 -20.15 5.71 4.96
N ILE A 186 -19.48 5.88 3.80
CA ILE A 186 -18.07 5.52 3.66
C ILE A 186 -17.19 6.36 4.60
N THR A 187 -17.48 7.66 4.73
CA THR A 187 -16.75 8.55 5.65
C THR A 187 -16.90 8.07 7.09
N ASP A 188 -18.11 7.71 7.53
CA ASP A 188 -18.36 7.25 8.88
C ASP A 188 -17.63 5.94 9.20
N LEU A 189 -17.59 4.98 8.26
CA LEU A 189 -16.82 3.74 8.42
C LEU A 189 -15.31 4.04 8.58
N VAL A 190 -14.78 4.92 7.75
CA VAL A 190 -13.36 5.31 7.81
C VAL A 190 -13.05 6.02 9.12
N LEU A 191 -13.88 6.97 9.53
CA LEU A 191 -13.69 7.73 10.77
C LEU A 191 -13.86 6.85 12.01
N GLU A 192 -14.75 5.87 11.98
CA GLU A 192 -14.87 4.88 13.06
C GLU A 192 -13.54 4.14 13.27
N ILE A 193 -12.89 3.67 12.19
CA ILE A 193 -11.60 2.99 12.29
C ILE A 193 -10.52 3.93 12.83
N VAL A 194 -10.31 5.08 12.21
CA VAL A 194 -9.19 5.96 12.60
C VAL A 194 -9.34 6.60 13.98
N SER A 195 -10.58 6.65 14.51
CA SER A 195 -10.84 7.17 15.85
C SER A 195 -10.79 6.11 16.95
N GLN A 196 -11.14 4.86 16.63
CA GLN A 196 -11.27 3.80 17.64
C GLN A 196 -10.03 2.88 17.71
N TYR A 197 -9.22 2.84 16.64
CA TYR A 197 -8.08 1.93 16.55
C TYR A 197 -6.77 2.70 16.43
N ASP A 198 -5.72 2.13 16.97
CA ASP A 198 -4.36 2.65 16.81
C ASP A 198 -3.76 2.22 15.46
N VAL A 199 -4.41 2.65 14.36
CA VAL A 199 -3.95 2.39 13.00
C VAL A 199 -2.94 3.43 12.54
N ASP A 200 -2.01 3.05 11.66
CA ASP A 200 -1.01 3.96 11.11
C ASP A 200 -1.51 4.71 9.87
N GLY A 201 -2.64 4.31 9.33
CA GLY A 201 -3.25 4.93 8.17
C GLY A 201 -4.54 4.25 7.75
N ILE A 202 -4.96 4.55 6.52
CA ILE A 202 -6.09 3.92 5.84
C ILE A 202 -5.76 3.81 4.36
N GLN A 203 -6.13 2.71 3.71
CA GLN A 203 -5.89 2.49 2.29
C GLN A 203 -7.18 2.23 1.53
N PHE A 204 -7.27 2.78 0.32
CA PHE A 204 -8.37 2.59 -0.60
C PHE A 204 -7.89 1.89 -1.87
N ASP A 205 -8.68 0.93 -2.35
CA ASP A 205 -8.38 0.13 -3.53
C ASP A 205 -8.77 0.83 -4.84
N ASP A 206 -8.57 0.14 -5.96
CA ASP A 206 -9.03 0.56 -7.28
C ASP A 206 -10.58 0.61 -7.36
N HIS A 207 -11.29 -0.06 -6.44
CA HIS A 207 -12.76 0.01 -6.32
C HIS A 207 -13.29 1.27 -5.61
N MET A 208 -12.44 2.17 -5.10
CA MET A 208 -12.83 3.53 -4.74
C MET A 208 -12.98 4.38 -6.01
N SER A 209 -13.89 3.95 -6.85
CA SER A 209 -14.03 4.35 -8.25
C SER A 209 -15.44 4.05 -8.75
N LEU A 210 -15.71 4.37 -9.99
CA LEU A 210 -16.97 4.02 -10.67
C LEU A 210 -16.68 3.54 -12.09
N PRO A 211 -17.15 2.36 -12.51
CA PRO A 211 -17.10 1.96 -13.92
C PRO A 211 -17.72 3.05 -14.80
N ARG A 212 -17.02 3.43 -15.87
CA ARG A 212 -17.43 4.58 -16.71
C ARG A 212 -18.81 4.44 -17.36
N GLU A 213 -19.31 3.20 -17.50
CA GLU A 213 -20.63 2.90 -18.04
C GLU A 213 -21.77 3.26 -17.08
N LEU A 214 -21.47 3.45 -15.79
CA LEU A 214 -22.41 3.79 -14.74
C LEU A 214 -22.51 5.32 -14.50
N GLY A 215 -23.45 5.73 -13.68
CA GLY A 215 -23.70 7.14 -13.37
C GLY A 215 -24.82 7.75 -14.23
N TYR A 216 -25.72 6.91 -14.77
CA TYR A 216 -26.90 7.36 -15.51
C TYR A 216 -28.19 7.21 -14.67
N ASP A 217 -28.06 7.11 -13.35
CA ASP A 217 -29.19 7.20 -12.44
C ASP A 217 -29.72 8.65 -12.36
N ARG A 218 -30.98 8.77 -11.94
CA ARG A 218 -31.67 10.06 -11.91
C ARG A 218 -30.92 11.12 -11.10
N TYR A 219 -30.42 10.75 -9.92
CA TYR A 219 -29.71 11.72 -9.07
C TYR A 219 -28.48 12.30 -9.77
N THR A 220 -27.68 11.41 -10.36
CA THR A 220 -26.44 11.81 -11.05
C THR A 220 -26.75 12.68 -12.29
N ILE A 221 -27.79 12.33 -13.06
CA ILE A 221 -28.24 13.14 -14.20
C ILE A 221 -28.68 14.52 -13.74
N ASP A 222 -29.56 14.60 -12.74
CA ASP A 222 -30.07 15.87 -12.21
C ASP A 222 -28.95 16.75 -11.64
N LEU A 223 -27.95 16.13 -10.97
CA LEU A 223 -26.77 16.83 -10.47
C LEU A 223 -25.93 17.41 -11.60
N TYR A 224 -25.66 16.62 -12.64
CA TYR A 224 -24.92 17.08 -13.81
C TYR A 224 -25.62 18.22 -14.53
N VAL A 225 -26.93 18.09 -14.79
CA VAL A 225 -27.73 19.13 -15.42
C VAL A 225 -27.75 20.42 -14.60
N ARG A 226 -27.90 20.29 -13.28
CA ARG A 226 -27.91 21.45 -12.37
C ARG A 226 -26.60 22.22 -12.43
N GLU A 227 -25.48 21.52 -12.47
CA GLU A 227 -24.14 22.11 -12.45
C GLU A 227 -23.67 22.63 -13.82
N THR A 228 -23.97 21.92 -14.89
CA THR A 228 -23.40 22.20 -16.21
C THR A 228 -24.38 22.83 -17.18
N LYS A 229 -25.71 22.77 -16.87
CA LYS A 229 -26.81 23.16 -17.77
C LYS A 229 -26.87 22.30 -19.05
N LYS A 230 -26.26 21.10 -19.04
CA LYS A 230 -26.21 20.16 -20.15
C LYS A 230 -26.79 18.80 -19.70
N ASN A 231 -27.28 18.03 -20.65
CA ASN A 231 -27.60 16.61 -20.41
C ASN A 231 -26.32 15.76 -20.47
N PRO A 232 -26.24 14.67 -19.71
CA PRO A 232 -25.15 13.72 -19.82
C PRO A 232 -25.03 13.17 -21.24
N HIS A 233 -23.78 13.03 -21.71
CA HIS A 233 -23.53 12.47 -23.02
C HIS A 233 -23.96 11.00 -23.09
N PRO A 234 -24.62 10.54 -24.17
CA PRO A 234 -25.03 9.13 -24.31
C PRO A 234 -23.85 8.16 -24.40
N ASP A 235 -22.69 8.61 -24.90
CA ASP A 235 -21.45 7.86 -24.88
C ASP A 235 -20.73 8.04 -23.52
N SER A 236 -20.62 6.95 -22.79
CA SER A 236 -19.96 6.92 -21.47
C SER A 236 -18.48 7.29 -21.51
N GLN A 237 -17.85 7.24 -22.68
CA GLN A 237 -16.45 7.58 -22.92
C GLN A 237 -16.23 9.06 -23.28
N ASN A 238 -17.31 9.84 -23.43
CA ASN A 238 -17.19 11.26 -23.74
C ASN A 238 -16.26 11.95 -22.71
N PRO A 239 -15.20 12.67 -23.14
CA PRO A 239 -14.20 13.22 -22.23
C PRO A 239 -14.74 14.22 -21.20
N GLU A 240 -15.79 15.01 -21.56
CA GLU A 240 -16.40 15.95 -20.62
C GLU A 240 -17.16 15.20 -19.52
N TRP A 241 -17.94 14.18 -19.90
CA TRP A 241 -18.69 13.34 -18.98
C TRP A 241 -17.79 12.50 -18.06
N VAL A 242 -16.71 11.91 -18.61
CA VAL A 242 -15.68 11.20 -17.85
C VAL A 242 -15.04 12.14 -16.82
N ARG A 243 -14.56 13.31 -17.26
CA ARG A 243 -13.87 14.27 -16.39
C ARG A 243 -14.76 14.78 -15.28
N TRP A 244 -16.04 15.09 -15.56
CA TRP A 244 -16.96 15.57 -14.54
C TRP A 244 -17.15 14.53 -13.42
N ARG A 245 -17.43 13.27 -13.78
CA ARG A 245 -17.59 12.19 -12.80
C ARG A 245 -16.30 11.92 -12.02
N ALA A 246 -15.15 11.85 -12.67
CA ALA A 246 -13.86 11.68 -12.03
C ALA A 246 -13.53 12.83 -11.05
N ASN A 247 -13.87 14.08 -11.42
CA ASN A 247 -13.70 15.24 -10.53
C ASN A 247 -14.61 15.15 -9.29
N LYS A 248 -15.81 14.56 -9.39
CA LYS A 248 -16.69 14.34 -8.24
C LYS A 248 -16.09 13.33 -7.26
N ILE A 249 -15.53 12.23 -7.76
CA ILE A 249 -14.81 11.25 -6.94
C ILE A 249 -13.58 11.90 -6.30
N THR A 250 -12.81 12.68 -7.05
CA THR A 250 -11.66 13.45 -6.54
C THR A 250 -12.07 14.39 -5.40
N ALA A 251 -13.18 15.12 -5.57
CA ALA A 251 -13.68 16.01 -4.53
C ALA A 251 -14.14 15.25 -3.26
N PHE A 252 -14.69 14.06 -3.42
CA PHE A 252 -14.99 13.19 -2.28
C PHE A 252 -13.71 12.74 -1.56
N MET A 253 -12.72 12.23 -2.29
CA MET A 253 -11.44 11.79 -1.73
C MET A 253 -10.71 12.92 -0.98
N GLU A 254 -10.78 14.15 -1.50
CA GLU A 254 -10.22 15.32 -0.82
C GLU A 254 -10.93 15.62 0.51
N ARG A 255 -12.26 15.54 0.56
CA ARG A 255 -13.02 15.72 1.81
C ARG A 255 -12.74 14.59 2.80
N LEU A 256 -12.68 13.35 2.33
CA LEU A 256 -12.38 12.18 3.15
C LEU A 256 -10.97 12.28 3.76
N ASN A 257 -9.97 12.67 2.98
CA ASN A 257 -8.62 12.92 3.49
C ASN A 257 -8.62 13.98 4.60
N LYS A 258 -9.28 15.12 4.37
CA LYS A 258 -9.39 16.19 5.38
C LYS A 258 -10.05 15.69 6.67
N ALA A 259 -11.08 14.87 6.56
CA ALA A 259 -11.76 14.29 7.73
C ALA A 259 -10.85 13.30 8.48
N VAL A 260 -10.11 12.45 7.78
CA VAL A 260 -9.11 11.54 8.38
C VAL A 260 -8.02 12.34 9.09
N LYS A 261 -7.44 13.34 8.43
CA LYS A 261 -6.36 14.16 8.99
C LYS A 261 -6.81 15.04 10.18
N ALA A 262 -8.06 15.43 10.20
CA ALA A 262 -8.64 16.14 11.36
C ALA A 262 -8.73 15.25 12.61
N ASN A 263 -8.98 13.96 12.44
CA ASN A 263 -9.07 12.97 13.54
C ASN A 263 -7.69 12.38 13.91
N LYS A 264 -6.86 12.06 12.92
CA LYS A 264 -5.54 11.44 13.09
C LYS A 264 -4.55 12.10 12.13
N PRO A 265 -3.91 13.21 12.50
CA PRO A 265 -3.08 14.04 11.60
C PRO A 265 -1.94 13.28 10.91
N HIS A 266 -1.39 12.28 11.59
CA HIS A 266 -0.27 11.48 11.08
C HIS A 266 -0.69 10.21 10.32
N ALA A 267 -1.99 9.89 10.26
CA ALA A 267 -2.46 8.72 9.53
C ALA A 267 -2.09 8.81 8.05
N ILE A 268 -1.48 7.75 7.52
CA ILE A 268 -1.14 7.63 6.11
C ILE A 268 -2.42 7.42 5.31
N PHE A 269 -2.73 8.35 4.41
CA PHE A 269 -3.85 8.20 3.46
C PHE A 269 -3.30 7.57 2.18
N SER A 270 -3.43 6.25 2.09
CA SER A 270 -2.87 5.42 1.04
C SER A 270 -3.90 5.05 -0.02
N VAL A 271 -3.45 4.88 -1.27
CA VAL A 271 -4.29 4.33 -2.34
C VAL A 271 -3.56 3.24 -3.12
N ALA A 272 -4.30 2.20 -3.50
CA ALA A 272 -3.80 1.07 -4.27
C ALA A 272 -4.58 0.91 -5.60
N PRO A 273 -4.42 1.84 -6.55
CA PRO A 273 -5.16 1.83 -7.81
C PRO A 273 -4.54 0.89 -8.84
N ALA A 274 -5.31 0.58 -9.89
CA ALA A 274 -4.79 0.02 -11.12
C ALA A 274 -3.92 1.04 -11.89
N SER A 275 -3.23 0.60 -12.96
CA SER A 275 -2.45 1.48 -13.83
C SER A 275 -3.30 2.65 -14.36
N TYR A 276 -2.71 3.86 -14.44
CA TYR A 276 -3.45 5.12 -14.61
C TYR A 276 -4.43 5.16 -15.80
N ASP A 277 -3.97 4.72 -16.97
CA ASP A 277 -4.83 4.73 -18.16
C ASP A 277 -6.11 3.92 -17.95
N PHE A 278 -6.00 2.76 -17.30
CA PHE A 278 -7.15 1.92 -16.98
C PHE A 278 -7.99 2.53 -15.85
N ALA A 279 -7.35 2.92 -14.75
CA ALA A 279 -8.01 3.53 -13.60
C ALA A 279 -8.83 4.76 -13.99
N TYR A 280 -8.27 5.68 -14.77
CA TYR A 280 -8.96 6.90 -15.19
C TYR A 280 -10.02 6.65 -16.25
N LYS A 281 -9.65 5.94 -17.35
CA LYS A 281 -10.52 5.79 -18.52
C LYS A 281 -11.65 4.79 -18.32
N ALA A 282 -11.42 3.72 -17.57
CA ALA A 282 -12.41 2.67 -17.34
C ALA A 282 -13.15 2.82 -16.01
N HIS A 283 -12.52 3.41 -14.99
CA HIS A 283 -13.03 3.45 -13.62
C HIS A 283 -13.13 4.87 -13.03
N LEU A 284 -12.89 5.94 -13.79
CA LEU A 284 -13.01 7.33 -13.34
C LEU A 284 -12.16 7.66 -12.10
N GLN A 285 -11.09 6.88 -11.86
CA GLN A 285 -10.19 7.02 -10.72
C GLN A 285 -8.96 7.84 -11.13
N ASP A 286 -9.01 9.15 -10.90
CA ASP A 286 -7.93 10.08 -11.26
C ASP A 286 -6.89 10.18 -10.14
N TRP A 287 -6.22 9.05 -9.82
CA TRP A 287 -5.21 9.03 -8.76
C TRP A 287 -4.01 9.94 -9.04
N ARG A 288 -3.69 10.24 -10.31
CA ARG A 288 -2.65 11.22 -10.67
C ARG A 288 -3.01 12.63 -10.17
N ALA A 289 -4.27 13.04 -10.36
CA ALA A 289 -4.77 14.29 -9.80
C ALA A 289 -4.76 14.27 -8.26
N TRP A 290 -5.02 13.10 -7.63
CA TRP A 290 -4.97 12.98 -6.16
C TRP A 290 -3.56 13.21 -5.61
N VAL A 291 -2.53 12.65 -6.28
CA VAL A 291 -1.12 12.89 -5.96
C VAL A 291 -0.74 14.35 -6.19
N GLN A 292 -1.14 14.93 -7.34
CA GLN A 292 -0.82 16.32 -7.68
C GLN A 292 -1.43 17.34 -6.71
N LYS A 293 -2.60 17.03 -6.17
CA LYS A 293 -3.33 17.86 -5.18
C LYS A 293 -2.96 17.59 -3.73
N ASN A 294 -1.99 16.69 -3.47
CA ASN A 294 -1.60 16.23 -2.13
C ASN A 294 -2.77 15.66 -1.31
N ILE A 295 -3.70 14.96 -1.99
CA ILE A 295 -4.82 14.26 -1.34
C ILE A 295 -4.34 12.92 -0.74
N VAL A 296 -3.31 12.30 -1.33
CA VAL A 296 -2.78 11.00 -0.91
C VAL A 296 -1.34 11.14 -0.44
N ASP A 297 -0.99 10.36 0.59
CA ASP A 297 0.35 10.33 1.20
C ASP A 297 1.18 9.15 0.69
N GLU A 298 0.54 8.13 0.11
CA GLU A 298 1.18 6.91 -0.36
C GLU A 298 0.42 6.34 -1.56
N LEU A 299 1.16 5.88 -2.55
CA LEU A 299 0.63 5.23 -3.75
C LEU A 299 1.22 3.84 -3.93
N ILE A 300 0.38 2.80 -4.13
CA ILE A 300 0.81 1.45 -4.47
C ILE A 300 0.07 0.99 -5.71
N VAL A 301 0.68 1.17 -6.89
CA VAL A 301 0.03 0.81 -8.16
C VAL A 301 0.00 -0.70 -8.35
N GLN A 302 -1.18 -1.29 -8.53
CA GLN A 302 -1.37 -2.72 -8.77
C GLN A 302 -0.89 -3.09 -10.18
N ILE A 303 0.17 -3.93 -10.26
CA ILE A 303 0.76 -4.38 -11.52
C ILE A 303 0.88 -5.92 -11.49
N TYR A 304 -0.26 -6.58 -11.68
CA TYR A 304 -0.39 -8.05 -11.57
C TYR A 304 -0.12 -8.73 -12.92
N LEU A 305 1.14 -8.61 -13.40
CA LEU A 305 1.58 -9.13 -14.69
C LEU A 305 2.52 -10.34 -14.51
N SER A 306 2.40 -11.31 -15.40
CA SER A 306 3.18 -12.56 -15.34
C SER A 306 4.53 -12.48 -16.06
N ASP A 307 4.71 -11.54 -16.99
CA ASP A 307 5.98 -11.37 -17.68
C ASP A 307 6.71 -10.09 -17.22
N LEU A 308 8.04 -10.19 -17.17
CA LEU A 308 8.89 -9.11 -16.68
C LEU A 308 8.91 -7.91 -17.63
N GLN A 309 8.83 -8.13 -18.94
CA GLN A 309 8.90 -7.04 -19.92
C GLN A 309 7.67 -6.11 -19.78
N SER A 310 6.49 -6.67 -19.79
CA SER A 310 5.25 -5.89 -19.55
C SER A 310 5.23 -5.22 -18.17
N PHE A 311 5.79 -5.88 -17.14
CA PHE A 311 5.93 -5.28 -15.82
C PHE A 311 6.86 -4.05 -15.88
N LEU A 312 8.02 -4.15 -16.53
CA LEU A 312 8.97 -3.06 -16.72
C LEU A 312 8.35 -1.88 -17.48
N GLU A 313 7.58 -2.15 -18.53
CA GLU A 313 6.85 -1.11 -19.28
C GLU A 313 5.87 -0.34 -18.39
N LYS A 314 5.18 -1.05 -17.49
CA LYS A 314 4.22 -0.41 -16.56
C LYS A 314 4.92 0.42 -15.49
N ILE A 315 5.96 -0.10 -14.82
CA ILE A 315 6.65 0.65 -13.75
C ILE A 315 7.47 1.85 -14.28
N ASN A 316 7.78 1.89 -15.58
CA ASN A 316 8.47 3.01 -16.22
C ASN A 316 7.50 4.10 -16.73
N ARG A 317 6.21 4.01 -16.47
CA ARG A 317 5.25 5.02 -16.92
C ARG A 317 5.50 6.37 -16.25
N PRO A 318 5.36 7.48 -17.00
CA PRO A 318 5.65 8.82 -16.48
C PRO A 318 4.87 9.17 -15.21
N GLU A 319 3.60 8.76 -15.15
CA GLU A 319 2.73 9.04 -14.00
C GLU A 319 3.21 8.39 -12.69
N ILE A 320 3.86 7.23 -12.76
CA ILE A 320 4.48 6.58 -11.58
C ILE A 320 5.74 7.36 -11.16
N GLN A 321 6.56 7.78 -12.11
CA GLN A 321 7.77 8.58 -11.84
C GLN A 321 7.41 9.94 -11.23
N GLU A 322 6.36 10.59 -11.74
CA GLU A 322 5.84 11.85 -11.18
C GLU A 322 5.34 11.66 -9.73
N ALA A 323 4.63 10.57 -9.46
CA ALA A 323 4.17 10.25 -8.11
C ALA A 323 5.34 10.02 -7.15
N GLN A 324 6.35 9.24 -7.58
CA GLN A 324 7.53 8.93 -6.79
C GLN A 324 8.34 10.17 -6.39
N GLN A 325 8.32 11.23 -7.20
CA GLN A 325 8.97 12.51 -6.87
C GLN A 325 8.25 13.28 -5.76
N LYS A 326 6.99 12.92 -5.46
CA LYS A 326 6.17 13.65 -4.50
C LYS A 326 5.86 12.87 -3.23
N ILE A 327 5.59 11.59 -3.37
CA ILE A 327 5.13 10.74 -2.26
C ILE A 327 5.80 9.37 -2.32
N PRO A 328 5.89 8.65 -1.19
CA PRO A 328 6.22 7.24 -1.16
C PRO A 328 5.38 6.44 -2.15
N THR A 329 6.05 5.81 -3.09
CA THR A 329 5.41 5.09 -4.18
C THR A 329 5.93 3.66 -4.25
N GLY A 330 5.02 2.72 -4.33
CA GLY A 330 5.29 1.29 -4.49
C GLY A 330 4.47 0.67 -5.60
N VAL A 331 4.71 -0.60 -5.85
CA VAL A 331 3.97 -1.42 -6.81
C VAL A 331 3.47 -2.71 -6.17
N GLY A 332 2.25 -3.08 -6.52
CA GLY A 332 1.65 -4.36 -6.15
C GLY A 332 2.19 -5.47 -7.03
N ILE A 333 2.67 -6.55 -6.42
CA ILE A 333 3.19 -7.75 -7.08
C ILE A 333 2.31 -8.92 -6.70
N LEU A 334 1.81 -9.65 -7.72
CA LEU A 334 1.06 -10.88 -7.52
C LEU A 334 2.02 -12.03 -7.20
N THR A 335 1.77 -12.72 -6.08
CA THR A 335 2.63 -13.83 -5.61
C THR A 335 2.03 -15.21 -5.84
N GLY A 336 0.76 -15.29 -6.25
CA GLY A 336 0.06 -16.50 -6.62
C GLY A 336 -1.46 -16.33 -6.53
N LEU A 337 -2.18 -17.21 -7.22
CA LEU A 337 -3.61 -17.43 -7.09
C LEU A 337 -3.87 -18.93 -6.99
N ARG A 338 -4.99 -19.32 -6.40
CA ARG A 338 -5.35 -20.75 -6.22
C ARG A 338 -5.31 -21.57 -7.51
N ASN A 339 -5.64 -20.94 -8.63
CA ASN A 339 -5.64 -21.55 -9.97
C ASN A 339 -4.47 -21.11 -10.84
N LYS A 340 -3.55 -20.27 -10.33
CA LYS A 340 -2.40 -19.75 -11.07
C LYS A 340 -1.21 -19.59 -10.12
N PRO A 341 -0.44 -20.67 -9.89
CA PRO A 341 0.81 -20.61 -9.13
C PRO A 341 1.81 -19.67 -9.81
N ILE A 342 2.55 -18.89 -9.01
CA ILE A 342 3.58 -17.98 -9.51
C ILE A 342 4.94 -18.38 -8.94
N PRO A 343 5.94 -18.70 -9.80
CA PRO A 343 7.29 -19.05 -9.36
C PRO A 343 7.98 -17.89 -8.64
N MET A 344 8.72 -18.20 -7.58
CA MET A 344 9.48 -17.21 -6.82
C MET A 344 10.50 -16.46 -7.67
N GLN A 345 11.05 -17.11 -8.71
CA GLN A 345 11.95 -16.46 -9.67
C GLN A 345 11.29 -15.24 -10.34
N GLN A 346 10.02 -15.36 -10.74
CA GLN A 346 9.25 -14.23 -11.30
C GLN A 346 9.07 -13.12 -10.27
N VAL A 347 8.61 -13.47 -9.06
CA VAL A 347 8.42 -12.51 -7.95
C VAL A 347 9.74 -11.77 -7.67
N GLN A 348 10.84 -12.52 -7.56
CA GLN A 348 12.17 -11.96 -7.31
C GLN A 348 12.59 -10.98 -8.39
N SER A 349 12.40 -11.32 -9.67
CA SER A 349 12.76 -10.44 -10.79
C SER A 349 11.96 -9.14 -10.77
N GLN A 350 10.67 -9.19 -10.46
CA GLN A 350 9.82 -8.02 -10.34
C GLN A 350 10.19 -7.15 -9.13
N VAL A 351 10.49 -7.76 -7.98
CA VAL A 351 10.96 -7.04 -6.77
C VAL A 351 12.27 -6.31 -7.06
N LEU A 352 13.25 -6.97 -7.66
CA LEU A 352 14.53 -6.35 -8.01
C LEU A 352 14.33 -5.19 -8.98
N ALA A 353 13.52 -5.39 -10.02
CA ALA A 353 13.22 -4.36 -11.01
C ALA A 353 12.53 -3.12 -10.40
N ALA A 354 11.61 -3.30 -9.45
CA ALA A 354 10.97 -2.22 -8.72
C ALA A 354 11.98 -1.47 -7.83
N ARG A 355 12.77 -2.23 -7.06
CA ARG A 355 13.75 -1.68 -6.11
C ARG A 355 14.89 -0.93 -6.80
N ASP A 356 15.33 -1.37 -7.99
CA ASP A 356 16.34 -0.67 -8.81
C ASP A 356 15.87 0.72 -9.26
N ARG A 357 14.55 0.94 -9.28
CA ARG A 357 13.91 2.23 -9.57
C ARG A 357 13.53 3.02 -8.32
N GLY A 358 13.91 2.55 -7.14
CA GLY A 358 13.54 3.18 -5.87
C GLY A 358 12.07 3.03 -5.48
N LEU A 359 11.32 2.13 -6.13
CA LEU A 359 9.95 1.83 -5.79
C LEU A 359 9.88 0.84 -4.61
N GLY A 360 8.90 1.04 -3.74
CA GLY A 360 8.51 0.04 -2.77
C GLY A 360 7.74 -1.12 -3.40
N VAL A 361 7.49 -2.16 -2.63
CA VAL A 361 6.72 -3.34 -3.08
C VAL A 361 5.65 -3.70 -2.06
N CYS A 362 4.50 -4.15 -2.55
CA CYS A 362 3.45 -4.73 -1.75
C CYS A 362 2.96 -6.02 -2.42
N PHE A 363 2.82 -7.10 -1.65
CA PHE A 363 2.51 -8.40 -2.21
C PHE A 363 1.03 -8.72 -2.07
N PHE A 364 0.44 -9.15 -3.16
CA PHE A 364 -0.93 -9.62 -3.21
C PHE A 364 -0.92 -11.15 -3.31
N PHE A 365 -1.32 -11.85 -2.28
CA PHE A 365 -1.75 -11.56 -0.93
C PHE A 365 -1.01 -12.51 0.05
N TYR A 366 -1.25 -12.41 1.38
CA TYR A 366 -0.45 -13.10 2.40
C TYR A 366 -0.37 -14.62 2.19
N GLU A 367 -1.51 -15.31 2.05
CA GLU A 367 -1.53 -16.77 1.84
C GLU A 367 -0.69 -17.14 0.60
N SER A 368 -0.76 -16.36 -0.48
CA SER A 368 -0.04 -16.64 -1.71
C SER A 368 1.47 -16.37 -1.66
N LEU A 369 1.97 -15.78 -0.58
CA LEU A 369 3.42 -15.73 -0.33
C LEU A 369 3.99 -17.14 -0.12
N TRP A 370 3.19 -18.06 0.44
CA TRP A 370 3.62 -19.36 0.91
C TRP A 370 2.99 -20.49 0.11
N ASP A 371 1.69 -20.40 -0.09
CA ASP A 371 0.88 -21.35 -0.84
C ASP A 371 0.74 -20.91 -2.31
N TYR A 372 0.16 -21.75 -3.14
CA TYR A 372 -0.05 -21.49 -4.58
C TYR A 372 1.25 -21.17 -5.34
N ALA A 373 2.31 -21.88 -5.02
CA ALA A 373 3.64 -21.74 -5.58
C ALA A 373 4.19 -23.11 -5.98
N PRO A 374 5.03 -23.21 -7.02
CA PRO A 374 5.68 -24.46 -7.37
C PRO A 374 6.80 -24.86 -6.38
N GLU A 375 7.37 -23.90 -5.65
CA GLU A 375 8.46 -24.14 -4.71
C GLU A 375 7.94 -24.44 -3.30
N PRO A 376 8.69 -25.23 -2.49
CA PRO A 376 8.39 -25.41 -1.07
C PRO A 376 8.42 -24.09 -0.29
N ILE A 377 7.58 -23.99 0.75
CA ILE A 377 7.48 -22.79 1.61
C ILE A 377 8.86 -22.37 2.15
N ALA A 378 9.67 -23.29 2.62
CA ALA A 378 11.01 -23.01 3.15
C ALA A 378 11.94 -22.35 2.12
N GLU A 379 11.85 -22.76 0.84
CA GLU A 379 12.62 -22.12 -0.23
C GLU A 379 12.12 -20.70 -0.48
N ARG A 380 10.81 -20.46 -0.53
CA ARG A 380 10.23 -19.12 -0.69
C ARG A 380 10.66 -18.20 0.45
N GLN A 381 10.61 -18.68 1.70
CA GLN A 381 11.07 -17.91 2.87
C GLN A 381 12.55 -17.53 2.74
N ALA A 382 13.43 -18.48 2.37
CA ALA A 382 14.85 -18.21 2.16
C ALA A 382 15.09 -17.18 1.04
N ARG A 383 14.29 -17.21 -0.02
CA ARG A 383 14.35 -16.23 -1.11
C ARG A 383 13.90 -14.83 -0.66
N PHE A 384 12.81 -14.71 0.11
CA PHE A 384 12.39 -13.44 0.70
C PHE A 384 13.45 -12.89 1.65
N GLN A 385 14.07 -13.74 2.49
CA GLN A 385 15.18 -13.33 3.36
C GLN A 385 16.36 -12.77 2.56
N SER A 386 16.66 -13.37 1.40
CA SER A 386 17.72 -12.87 0.49
C SER A 386 17.33 -11.56 -0.20
N LEU A 387 16.06 -11.36 -0.51
CA LEU A 387 15.56 -10.11 -1.10
C LEU A 387 15.60 -8.95 -0.11
N PHE A 388 15.33 -9.23 1.17
CA PHE A 388 15.24 -8.24 2.24
C PHE A 388 16.21 -8.59 3.39
N PRO A 389 17.55 -8.58 3.15
CA PRO A 389 18.53 -9.05 4.14
C PRO A 389 18.62 -8.16 5.38
N ILE A 390 18.22 -6.89 5.27
CA ILE A 390 18.23 -5.91 6.36
C ILE A 390 16.88 -5.19 6.43
N PRO A 391 16.46 -4.73 7.64
CA PRO A 391 15.25 -3.92 7.79
C PRO A 391 15.28 -2.67 6.91
N ALA A 392 14.10 -2.22 6.48
CA ALA A 392 13.90 -0.93 5.83
C ALA A 392 12.98 -0.06 6.69
N ARG A 393 13.31 1.23 6.81
CA ARG A 393 12.43 2.19 7.46
C ARG A 393 11.26 2.55 6.54
N ARG A 394 10.12 2.87 7.13
CA ARG A 394 9.04 3.53 6.41
C ARG A 394 9.41 5.00 6.20
N PHE A 395 8.86 5.58 5.13
CA PHE A 395 8.91 7.04 4.96
C PHE A 395 8.13 7.68 6.11
N ALA A 396 8.70 8.69 6.75
CA ALA A 396 7.95 9.51 7.68
C ALA A 396 6.87 10.28 6.89
N SER A 397 5.62 10.26 7.36
CA SER A 397 4.64 11.23 6.91
C SER A 397 5.20 12.63 7.16
N HIS A 398 5.17 13.52 6.16
CA HIS A 398 5.76 14.85 6.13
C HIS A 398 6.01 15.47 7.52
N GLY A 399 7.25 15.39 8.03
CA GLY A 399 7.72 16.18 9.16
C GLY A 399 8.26 15.48 10.41
N PHE A 400 8.14 14.16 10.59
CA PHE A 400 8.72 13.52 11.77
C PHE A 400 9.37 12.18 11.40
N ALA A 401 10.69 12.06 11.72
CA ALA A 401 11.35 10.76 11.76
C ALA A 401 10.75 9.98 12.94
N ILE A 402 10.21 8.82 12.66
CA ILE A 402 9.92 7.82 13.71
C ILE A 402 11.28 7.22 14.07
N GLU A 403 11.78 7.55 15.26
CA GLU A 403 12.99 6.97 15.85
C GLU A 403 12.80 5.48 16.19
#